data_e85604d782f352f58fe1a28436593b1f
#
_entry.id   e85604d782f352f58fe1a28436593b1f
#
_cell.length_a   1.000
_cell.length_b   1.000
_cell.length_c   1.000
_cell.angle_alpha   90.00
_cell.angle_beta   90.00
_cell.angle_gamma   90.00
#
_symmetry.space_group_name_H-M   'P 1'
#
loop_
_entity.id
_entity.type
_entity.pdbx_description
1 polymer ?
#
loop_
_entity_poly.entity_id
_entity_poly.type
_entity_poly.pdbx_seq_one_letter_code
_entity_poly.pdbx_strand_id
1 'polypeptide(L)'
;METNFVRRFALCACVALAAAGVVWADEAADRKAALARKRDVMYYATGYDPCYWPKGTPYSQAAFWNIRLNALLKTPAPIDTLVYAPVGAFAHLSAKIPSATMPTAQPSEESNWMRGVRNAIPDFVKAGTDPLKETIAWARKNKKEFIAALPVNMSEHGAKGKGKAVVWDNYFWSPWKDRHPGDLMADAGDAGHPPYASPTAVDYGKASVRTAFAAVAKEIAEGYDIDGLLIDYMTVPTIFRTVAWGEKAGTKEWQALTDMMARIRASVNAAGAKRGRPILLAVRVPDSLPFCRNIGIDLQAWMDQKLVDFIVSGGPMELSPYSHMAEITKKSGIPFYPCFDESGIWVGNDSGYQNDDERPTLRRHAPETFRARLQEAAVAGAAGVMYHNPYHWIRYGLHCVCGGPKDVATANKRYHVCYRNNGTAGAVLKDGQKLATREQLLSGAPYDLKGAPAKFGVYVWDDLKKHTPRRVIVTTEASVPSGIQTTVTVNGRAVKLIRKIAGSQQYELPVSALKYGRNEVIVKATGKNRRGRTAKLGNIAIDVIYTEAQKKEGGAK
;
A
#
# COMPACT_ATOMS: atom_id res chain seq x y z
N MET A 1 -52.83 44.49 -6.98
CA MET A 1 -51.75 43.90 -7.82
C MET A 1 -50.59 43.31 -7.00
N GLU A 2 -50.37 43.73 -5.78
CA GLU A 2 -49.24 43.28 -4.94
C GLU A 2 -49.34 41.87 -4.36
N THR A 3 -50.54 41.37 -4.09
CA THR A 3 -50.75 40.04 -3.49
C THR A 3 -50.39 38.85 -4.42
N ASN A 4 -50.44 39.06 -5.73
CA ASN A 4 -50.11 38.00 -6.71
C ASN A 4 -48.61 37.88 -6.97
N PHE A 5 -47.84 38.94 -6.72
CA PHE A 5 -46.39 38.92 -6.90
C PHE A 5 -45.66 38.17 -5.77
N VAL A 6 -46.10 38.37 -4.53
CA VAL A 6 -45.54 37.68 -3.35
C VAL A 6 -45.85 36.17 -3.39
N ARG A 7 -47.07 35.78 -3.83
CA ARG A 7 -47.41 34.34 -3.97
C ARG A 7 -46.62 33.64 -5.06
N ARG A 8 -46.31 34.31 -6.17
CA ARG A 8 -45.44 33.73 -7.24
C ARG A 8 -44.02 33.59 -6.80
N PHE A 9 -43.45 34.53 -6.02
CA PHE A 9 -42.09 34.43 -5.48
C PHE A 9 -42.00 33.33 -4.42
N ALA A 10 -42.97 33.20 -3.54
CA ALA A 10 -43.01 32.14 -2.53
C ALA A 10 -43.14 30.75 -3.19
N LEU A 11 -43.94 30.60 -4.23
CA LEU A 11 -44.11 29.34 -4.96
C LEU A 11 -42.82 28.95 -5.72
N CYS A 12 -42.15 29.91 -6.37
CA CYS A 12 -40.86 29.67 -7.03
C CYS A 12 -39.77 29.32 -6.04
N ALA A 13 -39.74 29.94 -4.86
CA ALA A 13 -38.75 29.60 -3.80
C ALA A 13 -39.01 28.20 -3.22
N CYS A 14 -40.29 27.84 -2.99
CA CYS A 14 -40.65 26.49 -2.52
C CYS A 14 -40.34 25.41 -3.57
N VAL A 15 -40.58 25.66 -4.85
CA VAL A 15 -40.25 24.74 -5.95
C VAL A 15 -38.74 24.62 -6.11
N ALA A 16 -37.97 25.71 -5.99
CA ALA A 16 -36.51 25.68 -6.04
C ALA A 16 -35.90 24.93 -4.84
N LEU A 17 -36.47 25.11 -3.64
CA LEU A 17 -36.06 24.38 -2.43
C LEU A 17 -36.42 22.90 -2.50
N ALA A 18 -37.61 22.56 -3.03
CA ALA A 18 -38.03 21.17 -3.25
C ALA A 18 -37.15 20.49 -4.32
N ALA A 19 -36.90 21.19 -5.44
CA ALA A 19 -36.03 20.67 -6.49
C ALA A 19 -34.58 20.51 -5.99
N ALA A 20 -34.04 21.45 -5.22
CA ALA A 20 -32.76 21.32 -4.56
C ALA A 20 -32.76 20.15 -3.59
N GLY A 21 -33.80 19.98 -2.77
CA GLY A 21 -33.91 18.86 -1.82
C GLY A 21 -33.96 17.49 -2.52
N VAL A 22 -34.63 17.38 -3.66
CA VAL A 22 -34.68 16.15 -4.47
C VAL A 22 -33.29 15.87 -5.07
N VAL A 23 -32.62 16.88 -5.62
CA VAL A 23 -31.24 16.70 -6.18
C VAL A 23 -30.25 16.26 -5.11
N TRP A 24 -30.35 16.81 -3.90
CA TRP A 24 -29.47 16.40 -2.77
C TRP A 24 -29.79 14.98 -2.27
N ALA A 25 -31.05 14.58 -2.29
CA ALA A 25 -31.47 13.23 -1.90
C ALA A 25 -30.97 12.19 -2.90
N ASP A 26 -31.06 12.46 -4.19
CA ASP A 26 -30.55 11.59 -5.26
C ASP A 26 -29.03 11.48 -5.20
N GLU A 27 -28.29 12.57 -4.98
CA GLU A 27 -26.83 12.53 -4.86
C GLU A 27 -26.37 11.69 -3.67
N ALA A 28 -27.06 11.78 -2.54
CA ALA A 28 -26.74 10.96 -1.35
C ALA A 28 -27.04 9.48 -1.58
N ALA A 29 -28.13 9.15 -2.27
CA ALA A 29 -28.50 7.79 -2.65
C ALA A 29 -27.49 7.19 -3.63
N ASP A 30 -27.10 7.94 -4.65
CA ASP A 30 -26.11 7.55 -5.65
C ASP A 30 -24.73 7.33 -5.02
N ARG A 31 -24.31 8.19 -4.09
CA ARG A 31 -23.06 8.01 -3.33
C ARG A 31 -23.10 6.75 -2.47
N LYS A 32 -24.22 6.50 -1.79
CA LYS A 32 -24.43 5.27 -1.01
C LYS A 32 -24.36 4.04 -1.91
N ALA A 33 -24.99 4.07 -3.08
CA ALA A 33 -24.94 3.00 -4.07
C ALA A 33 -23.51 2.78 -4.60
N ALA A 34 -22.77 3.86 -4.89
CA ALA A 34 -21.37 3.79 -5.30
C ALA A 34 -20.47 3.19 -4.20
N LEU A 35 -20.70 3.53 -2.92
CA LEU A 35 -20.00 2.95 -1.79
C LEU A 35 -20.31 1.47 -1.58
N ALA A 36 -21.55 1.06 -1.84
CA ALA A 36 -21.99 -0.32 -1.70
C ALA A 36 -21.50 -1.27 -2.83
N ARG A 37 -20.82 -0.74 -3.86
CA ARG A 37 -20.23 -1.59 -4.90
C ARG A 37 -19.28 -2.62 -4.28
N LYS A 38 -19.28 -3.82 -4.84
CA LYS A 38 -18.35 -4.87 -4.47
C LYS A 38 -16.91 -4.43 -4.78
N ARG A 39 -16.03 -4.51 -3.77
CA ARG A 39 -14.58 -4.25 -3.86
C ARG A 39 -13.83 -5.29 -3.04
N ASP A 40 -14.14 -6.58 -3.22
CA ASP A 40 -13.44 -7.65 -2.51
C ASP A 40 -11.94 -7.59 -2.83
N VAL A 41 -11.61 -7.26 -4.11
CA VAL A 41 -10.24 -7.18 -4.62
C VAL A 41 -10.02 -5.88 -5.39
N MET A 42 -9.24 -4.99 -4.83
CA MET A 42 -8.70 -3.84 -5.53
C MET A 42 -7.25 -4.12 -5.95
N TYR A 43 -6.89 -3.72 -7.16
CA TYR A 43 -5.54 -3.82 -7.69
C TYR A 43 -4.97 -2.43 -7.92
N TYR A 44 -3.89 -2.09 -7.23
CA TYR A 44 -3.18 -0.83 -7.41
C TYR A 44 -1.99 -1.02 -8.37
N ALA A 45 -2.06 -0.39 -9.54
CA ALA A 45 -0.98 -0.36 -10.52
C ALA A 45 -0.27 1.00 -10.50
N THR A 46 1.04 0.97 -10.33
CA THR A 46 1.87 2.16 -10.58
C THR A 46 2.01 2.35 -12.09
N GLY A 47 1.81 3.56 -12.56
CA GLY A 47 1.74 3.91 -13.99
C GLY A 47 3.10 4.05 -14.69
N TYR A 48 4.11 3.28 -14.31
CA TYR A 48 5.45 3.39 -14.88
C TYR A 48 5.62 2.68 -16.23
N ASP A 49 4.70 1.79 -16.63
CA ASP A 49 4.86 0.97 -17.83
C ASP A 49 5.15 1.77 -19.11
N PRO A 50 4.51 2.93 -19.36
CA PRO A 50 4.84 3.76 -20.51
C PRO A 50 6.26 4.31 -20.50
N CYS A 51 6.83 4.51 -19.31
CA CYS A 51 8.19 5.00 -19.13
C CYS A 51 9.24 3.89 -19.25
N TYR A 52 8.83 2.63 -19.10
CA TYR A 52 9.66 1.43 -19.22
C TYR A 52 9.19 0.54 -20.37
N TRP A 53 8.82 1.15 -21.48
CA TRP A 53 8.34 0.47 -22.68
C TRP A 53 9.47 -0.34 -23.32
N PRO A 54 9.23 -1.61 -23.69
CA PRO A 54 10.28 -2.42 -24.31
C PRO A 54 10.78 -1.77 -25.62
N LYS A 55 12.11 -1.64 -25.77
CA LYS A 55 12.71 -1.21 -27.04
C LYS A 55 12.28 -2.13 -28.18
N GLY A 56 12.06 -1.57 -29.37
CA GLY A 56 11.63 -2.33 -30.54
C GLY A 56 10.14 -2.66 -30.59
N THR A 57 9.39 -2.42 -29.52
CA THR A 57 7.93 -2.60 -29.52
C THR A 57 7.26 -1.30 -29.96
N PRO A 58 6.53 -1.27 -31.09
CA PRO A 58 5.73 -0.11 -31.47
C PRO A 58 4.61 0.14 -30.46
N TYR A 59 4.26 1.42 -30.28
CA TYR A 59 3.08 1.75 -29.49
C TYR A 59 1.81 1.29 -30.21
N SER A 60 0.95 0.65 -29.46
CA SER A 60 -0.48 0.46 -29.75
C SER A 60 -1.24 0.27 -28.44
N GLN A 61 -2.53 0.57 -28.46
CA GLN A 61 -3.41 0.33 -27.31
C GLN A 61 -3.34 -1.14 -26.84
N ALA A 62 -3.38 -2.07 -27.80
CA ALA A 62 -3.30 -3.50 -27.50
C ALA A 62 -1.96 -3.88 -26.85
N ALA A 63 -0.84 -3.33 -27.32
CA ALA A 63 0.48 -3.55 -26.72
C ALA A 63 0.52 -3.00 -25.29
N PHE A 64 -0.01 -1.80 -25.06
CA PHE A 64 -0.09 -1.22 -23.71
C PHE A 64 -0.90 -2.09 -22.75
N TRP A 65 -2.07 -2.55 -23.18
CA TRP A 65 -2.90 -3.42 -22.35
C TRP A 65 -2.26 -4.78 -22.07
N ASN A 66 -1.47 -5.31 -23.02
CA ASN A 66 -0.80 -6.60 -22.86
C ASN A 66 0.40 -6.57 -21.91
N ILE A 67 1.04 -5.43 -21.72
CA ILE A 67 2.19 -5.34 -20.81
C ILE A 67 1.80 -5.74 -19.38
N ARG A 68 0.65 -5.26 -18.89
CA ARG A 68 0.22 -5.51 -17.50
C ARG A 68 -1.26 -5.85 -17.38
N LEU A 69 -2.14 -5.04 -17.98
CA LEU A 69 -3.56 -5.03 -17.64
C LEU A 69 -4.28 -6.34 -18.03
N ASN A 70 -3.99 -6.89 -19.21
CA ASN A 70 -4.64 -8.12 -19.66
C ASN A 70 -4.26 -9.34 -18.82
N ALA A 71 -3.12 -9.32 -18.13
CA ALA A 71 -2.75 -10.37 -17.18
C ALA A 71 -3.70 -10.43 -15.98
N LEU A 72 -4.32 -9.31 -15.60
CA LEU A 72 -5.28 -9.24 -14.50
C LEU A 72 -6.58 -10.00 -14.78
N LEU A 73 -6.93 -10.20 -16.05
CA LEU A 73 -8.12 -10.98 -16.43
C LEU A 73 -7.90 -12.50 -16.32
N LYS A 74 -6.65 -12.93 -16.23
CA LYS A 74 -6.25 -14.35 -16.14
C LYS A 74 -6.04 -14.81 -14.71
N THR A 75 -6.25 -13.93 -13.72
CA THR A 75 -6.13 -14.30 -12.31
C THR A 75 -7.32 -15.16 -11.88
N PRO A 76 -7.15 -16.16 -11.00
CA PRO A 76 -8.25 -16.97 -10.47
C PRO A 76 -9.29 -16.15 -9.69
N ALA A 77 -8.84 -15.04 -9.09
CA ALA A 77 -9.72 -14.10 -8.42
C ALA A 77 -9.87 -12.85 -9.30
N PRO A 78 -11.06 -12.58 -9.84
CA PRO A 78 -11.30 -11.40 -10.62
C PRO A 78 -11.12 -10.15 -9.75
N ILE A 79 -10.38 -9.17 -10.27
CA ILE A 79 -10.35 -7.85 -9.64
C ILE A 79 -11.72 -7.18 -9.83
N ASP A 80 -12.17 -6.47 -8.80
CA ASP A 80 -13.39 -5.66 -8.88
C ASP A 80 -13.05 -4.23 -9.31
N THR A 81 -11.95 -3.69 -8.78
CA THR A 81 -11.52 -2.30 -8.95
C THR A 81 -10.07 -2.21 -9.39
N LEU A 82 -9.83 -1.45 -10.44
CA LEU A 82 -8.48 -1.03 -10.84
C LEU A 82 -8.19 0.35 -10.25
N VAL A 83 -7.15 0.42 -9.42
CA VAL A 83 -6.56 1.66 -8.93
C VAL A 83 -5.30 1.93 -9.76
N TYR A 84 -5.20 3.08 -10.40
CA TYR A 84 -4.06 3.39 -11.26
C TYR A 84 -3.47 4.74 -10.90
N ALA A 85 -2.17 4.75 -10.57
CA ALA A 85 -1.43 5.97 -10.31
C ALA A 85 -0.69 6.40 -11.59
N PRO A 86 -1.17 7.41 -12.30
CA PRO A 86 -0.31 8.11 -13.24
C PRO A 86 0.82 8.77 -12.42
N VAL A 87 2.05 8.55 -12.81
CA VAL A 87 3.26 8.92 -12.03
C VAL A 87 3.16 10.29 -11.37
N GLY A 88 3.39 10.35 -10.07
CA GLY A 88 3.62 11.52 -9.19
C GLY A 88 2.75 12.78 -9.37
N ALA A 89 2.46 13.46 -8.28
CA ALA A 89 1.56 14.63 -8.29
C ALA A 89 2.05 15.78 -9.19
N PHE A 90 3.35 15.88 -9.40
CA PHE A 90 3.98 16.98 -10.16
C PHE A 90 4.57 16.52 -11.49
N ALA A 91 4.58 15.21 -11.75
CA ALA A 91 4.99 14.62 -13.02
C ALA A 91 3.91 13.61 -13.46
N HIS A 92 2.94 14.06 -14.26
CA HIS A 92 1.82 13.22 -14.71
C HIS A 92 2.02 12.69 -16.11
N LEU A 93 1.60 11.44 -16.31
CA LEU A 93 1.54 10.80 -17.63
C LEU A 93 0.23 11.13 -18.36
N SER A 94 -0.21 12.39 -18.31
CA SER A 94 -1.46 12.82 -18.92
C SER A 94 -1.32 14.12 -19.67
N ALA A 95 -1.88 14.15 -20.89
CA ALA A 95 -1.88 15.34 -21.74
C ALA A 95 -2.94 16.40 -21.32
N LYS A 96 -3.89 16.02 -20.46
CA LYS A 96 -5.03 16.89 -20.09
C LYS A 96 -4.87 17.60 -18.76
N ILE A 97 -3.68 17.55 -18.16
CA ILE A 97 -3.41 18.16 -16.86
C ILE A 97 -2.37 19.27 -17.04
N PRO A 98 -2.77 20.53 -17.27
CA PRO A 98 -1.84 21.62 -17.52
C PRO A 98 -0.87 21.91 -16.37
N SER A 99 -1.29 21.62 -15.12
CA SER A 99 -0.46 21.79 -13.92
C SER A 99 0.64 20.74 -13.80
N ALA A 100 0.59 19.68 -14.59
CA ALA A 100 1.52 18.57 -14.54
C ALA A 100 2.30 18.46 -15.85
N THR A 101 3.55 18.08 -15.73
CA THR A 101 4.43 17.90 -16.89
C THR A 101 4.66 16.42 -17.15
N MET A 102 4.40 15.98 -18.38
CA MET A 102 4.72 14.62 -18.78
C MET A 102 6.24 14.48 -18.99
N PRO A 103 6.87 13.44 -18.46
CA PRO A 103 8.27 13.17 -18.74
C PRO A 103 8.43 12.79 -20.22
N THR A 104 9.17 13.61 -20.97
CA THR A 104 9.47 13.36 -22.39
C THR A 104 10.90 12.90 -22.63
N ALA A 105 11.76 13.01 -21.62
CA ALA A 105 13.15 12.56 -21.70
C ALA A 105 13.24 11.04 -21.93
N GLN A 106 14.27 10.61 -22.65
CA GLN A 106 14.58 9.18 -22.79
C GLN A 106 15.44 8.72 -21.62
N PRO A 107 15.30 7.46 -21.19
CA PRO A 107 16.15 6.90 -20.15
C PRO A 107 17.61 6.86 -20.61
N SER A 108 18.53 7.09 -19.69
CA SER A 108 19.96 6.96 -19.95
C SER A 108 20.34 5.50 -20.21
N GLU A 109 21.22 5.28 -21.21
CA GLU A 109 21.73 3.94 -21.53
C GLU A 109 22.86 3.47 -20.60
N GLU A 110 23.28 4.30 -19.64
CA GLU A 110 24.35 3.99 -18.72
C GLU A 110 23.97 2.89 -17.70
N SER A 111 22.67 2.74 -17.44
CA SER A 111 22.16 1.69 -16.55
C SER A 111 21.85 0.40 -17.34
N ASN A 112 22.42 -0.74 -16.93
CA ASN A 112 22.22 -2.02 -17.61
C ASN A 112 20.74 -2.42 -17.78
N TRP A 113 19.89 -2.10 -16.81
CA TRP A 113 18.47 -2.45 -16.87
C TRP A 113 17.65 -1.47 -17.71
N MET A 114 18.14 -0.23 -17.95
CA MET A 114 17.51 0.78 -18.81
C MET A 114 17.80 0.57 -20.31
N ARG A 115 18.81 -0.24 -20.65
CA ARG A 115 19.18 -0.49 -22.06
C ARG A 115 18.08 -1.14 -22.89
N GLY A 116 17.22 -1.92 -22.24
CA GLY A 116 16.11 -2.65 -22.89
C GLY A 116 14.81 -1.86 -23.00
N VAL A 117 14.75 -0.62 -22.48
CA VAL A 117 13.52 0.15 -22.39
C VAL A 117 13.65 1.54 -23.02
N ARG A 118 12.51 2.14 -23.34
CA ARG A 118 12.37 3.51 -23.82
C ARG A 118 11.17 4.20 -23.16
N ASN A 119 11.13 5.51 -23.22
CA ASN A 119 9.93 6.27 -22.89
C ASN A 119 8.96 6.28 -24.09
N ALA A 120 7.79 5.72 -23.93
CA ALA A 120 6.74 5.70 -24.94
C ALA A 120 5.73 6.86 -24.79
N ILE A 121 5.83 7.72 -23.77
CA ILE A 121 4.90 8.84 -23.57
C ILE A 121 4.76 9.71 -24.84
N PRO A 122 5.85 10.05 -25.56
CA PRO A 122 5.72 10.79 -26.83
C PRO A 122 4.83 10.10 -27.86
N ASP A 123 4.81 8.78 -27.89
CA ASP A 123 3.95 8.02 -28.81
C ASP A 123 2.48 8.11 -28.43
N PHE A 124 2.15 8.07 -27.11
CA PHE A 124 0.79 8.31 -26.64
C PHE A 124 0.30 9.69 -27.05
N VAL A 125 1.13 10.72 -26.85
CA VAL A 125 0.79 12.10 -27.23
C VAL A 125 0.54 12.21 -28.73
N LYS A 126 1.41 11.62 -29.55
CA LYS A 126 1.27 11.59 -31.01
C LYS A 126 -0.02 10.89 -31.45
N ALA A 127 -0.45 9.87 -30.70
CA ALA A 127 -1.71 9.15 -30.93
C ALA A 127 -2.96 9.91 -30.40
N GLY A 128 -2.80 11.11 -29.80
CA GLY A 128 -3.91 11.90 -29.25
C GLY A 128 -4.52 11.31 -27.97
N THR A 129 -3.74 10.51 -27.25
CA THR A 129 -4.17 9.84 -26.01
C THR A 129 -3.14 10.00 -24.90
N ASP A 130 -3.37 9.36 -23.77
CA ASP A 130 -2.45 9.27 -22.64
C ASP A 130 -2.67 7.97 -21.85
N PRO A 131 -1.70 7.54 -21.01
CA PRO A 131 -1.80 6.29 -20.27
C PRO A 131 -3.00 6.20 -19.34
N LEU A 132 -3.45 7.31 -18.74
CA LEU A 132 -4.60 7.33 -17.86
C LEU A 132 -5.89 7.07 -18.66
N LYS A 133 -6.06 7.76 -19.79
CA LYS A 133 -7.20 7.56 -20.70
C LYS A 133 -7.27 6.13 -21.23
N GLU A 134 -6.14 5.57 -21.65
CA GLU A 134 -6.05 4.19 -22.13
C GLU A 134 -6.38 3.15 -21.05
N THR A 135 -5.95 3.40 -19.82
CA THR A 135 -6.25 2.52 -18.69
C THR A 135 -7.72 2.58 -18.29
N ILE A 136 -8.34 3.75 -18.34
CA ILE A 136 -9.79 3.92 -18.14
C ILE A 136 -10.56 3.15 -19.22
N ALA A 137 -10.15 3.27 -20.49
CA ALA A 137 -10.78 2.55 -21.60
C ALA A 137 -10.72 1.02 -21.39
N TRP A 138 -9.58 0.50 -20.92
CA TRP A 138 -9.45 -0.90 -20.53
C TRP A 138 -10.43 -1.28 -19.41
N ALA A 139 -10.50 -0.48 -18.34
CA ALA A 139 -11.39 -0.74 -17.22
C ALA A 139 -12.86 -0.77 -17.64
N ARG A 140 -13.30 0.19 -18.45
CA ARG A 140 -14.67 0.25 -18.99
C ARG A 140 -14.98 -0.95 -19.88
N LYS A 141 -14.08 -1.32 -20.80
CA LYS A 141 -14.23 -2.51 -21.65
C LYS A 141 -14.41 -3.78 -20.82
N ASN A 142 -13.72 -3.89 -19.71
CA ASN A 142 -13.74 -5.08 -18.85
C ASN A 142 -14.70 -4.95 -17.66
N LYS A 143 -15.58 -3.94 -17.65
CA LYS A 143 -16.59 -3.69 -16.60
C LYS A 143 -15.98 -3.60 -15.19
N LYS A 144 -14.82 -2.96 -15.08
CA LYS A 144 -14.13 -2.72 -13.81
C LYS A 144 -14.39 -1.31 -13.33
N GLU A 145 -14.54 -1.15 -12.02
CA GLU A 145 -14.47 0.16 -11.39
C GLU A 145 -13.06 0.73 -11.57
N PHE A 146 -12.96 2.04 -11.82
CA PHE A 146 -11.70 2.72 -12.02
C PHE A 146 -11.49 3.86 -11.03
N ILE A 147 -10.40 3.78 -10.28
CA ILE A 147 -9.99 4.81 -9.31
C ILE A 147 -8.62 5.35 -9.75
N ALA A 148 -8.55 6.66 -10.01
CA ALA A 148 -7.26 7.31 -10.21
C ALA A 148 -6.57 7.49 -8.85
N ALA A 149 -5.31 7.09 -8.73
CA ALA A 149 -4.52 7.34 -7.52
C ALA A 149 -3.57 8.51 -7.74
N LEU A 150 -3.42 9.35 -6.74
CA LEU A 150 -2.54 10.50 -6.75
C LEU A 150 -1.59 10.42 -5.54
N PRO A 151 -0.35 9.92 -5.73
CA PRO A 151 0.67 9.93 -4.71
C PRO A 151 1.03 11.36 -4.31
N VAL A 152 1.03 11.67 -3.01
CA VAL A 152 1.33 13.03 -2.51
C VAL A 152 2.80 13.39 -2.70
N ASN A 153 3.69 12.46 -2.41
CA ASN A 153 5.10 12.54 -2.74
C ASN A 153 5.49 11.24 -3.44
N MET A 154 6.20 11.33 -4.52
CA MET A 154 6.98 10.24 -5.01
C MET A 154 8.43 10.53 -4.64
N SER A 155 9.17 9.48 -4.29
CA SER A 155 10.61 9.54 -4.20
C SER A 155 11.16 9.74 -5.62
N GLU A 156 10.92 10.89 -6.16
CA GLU A 156 11.65 11.37 -7.30
C GLU A 156 13.05 11.60 -6.77
N HIS A 157 13.81 10.52 -6.81
CA HIS A 157 15.13 10.45 -6.29
C HIS A 157 15.98 11.43 -7.07
N GLY A 158 16.58 12.36 -6.39
CA GLY A 158 17.72 12.94 -6.92
C GLY A 158 17.90 14.39 -6.69
N ALA A 159 19.08 14.64 -6.26
CA ALA A 159 19.73 15.91 -6.47
C ALA A 159 20.03 16.04 -7.97
N LYS A 160 19.75 17.18 -8.59
CA LYS A 160 20.50 17.62 -9.77
C LYS A 160 21.97 17.60 -9.39
N GLY A 161 22.67 16.49 -9.62
CA GLY A 161 24.04 16.30 -9.18
C GLY A 161 24.81 15.44 -10.16
N LYS A 162 26.12 15.60 -10.18
CA LYS A 162 27.05 14.79 -10.98
C LYS A 162 27.27 13.44 -10.27
N GLY A 163 26.87 12.32 -10.88
CA GLY A 163 27.17 10.97 -10.38
C GLY A 163 26.22 9.89 -10.86
N LYS A 164 26.55 8.62 -10.64
CA LYS A 164 25.77 7.44 -11.09
C LYS A 164 24.33 7.35 -10.54
N ALA A 165 24.02 8.04 -9.44
CA ALA A 165 22.68 8.11 -8.85
C ALA A 165 21.72 9.00 -9.66
N VAL A 166 22.23 9.87 -10.50
CA VAL A 166 21.52 10.95 -11.21
C VAL A 166 20.67 10.47 -12.37
N VAL A 167 20.89 9.24 -12.84
CA VAL A 167 20.23 8.70 -14.05
C VAL A 167 18.73 8.49 -13.89
N TRP A 168 18.27 8.17 -12.68
CA TRP A 168 16.86 8.04 -12.35
C TRP A 168 16.16 9.40 -12.21
N ASP A 169 16.87 10.38 -11.72
CA ASP A 169 16.38 11.61 -11.15
C ASP A 169 15.92 12.59 -12.22
N ASN A 170 16.64 12.65 -13.35
CA ASN A 170 16.28 13.50 -14.47
C ASN A 170 15.09 12.99 -15.26
N TYR A 171 14.79 11.68 -15.19
CA TYR A 171 13.74 11.05 -15.99
C TYR A 171 12.33 11.41 -15.52
N PHE A 172 12.14 11.50 -14.19
CA PHE A 172 10.86 11.85 -13.56
C PHE A 172 10.88 13.23 -12.90
N TRP A 173 11.93 14.01 -13.15
CA TRP A 173 12.02 15.34 -12.58
C TRP A 173 10.91 16.24 -13.09
N SER A 174 10.19 16.87 -12.17
CA SER A 174 9.16 17.84 -12.51
C SER A 174 9.76 19.24 -12.72
N PRO A 175 9.56 19.89 -13.88
CA PRO A 175 9.93 21.30 -14.07
C PRO A 175 9.26 22.27 -13.09
N TRP A 176 8.20 21.84 -12.41
CA TRP A 176 7.59 22.59 -11.32
C TRP A 176 8.59 22.84 -10.19
N LYS A 177 9.38 21.83 -9.83
CA LYS A 177 10.41 21.93 -8.78
C LYS A 177 11.53 22.93 -9.12
N ASP A 178 11.91 23.04 -10.39
CA ASP A 178 12.89 24.05 -10.83
C ASP A 178 12.40 25.48 -10.60
N ARG A 179 11.09 25.70 -10.74
CA ARG A 179 10.46 27.01 -10.52
C ARG A 179 10.16 27.29 -9.04
N HIS A 180 10.19 26.28 -8.19
CA HIS A 180 9.81 26.34 -6.78
C HIS A 180 10.87 25.67 -5.88
N PRO A 181 12.14 26.05 -5.97
CA PRO A 181 13.21 25.38 -5.21
C PRO A 181 13.04 25.53 -3.68
N GLY A 182 12.40 26.60 -3.21
CA GLY A 182 12.10 26.82 -1.78
C GLY A 182 10.91 26.01 -1.25
N ASP A 183 10.26 25.20 -2.08
CA ASP A 183 9.13 24.35 -1.70
C ASP A 183 9.54 22.88 -1.48
N LEU A 184 10.84 22.58 -1.48
CA LEU A 184 11.39 21.25 -1.26
C LEU A 184 11.70 20.98 0.22
N MET A 185 11.95 19.71 0.57
CA MET A 185 12.31 19.29 1.93
C MET A 185 13.67 19.80 2.40
N ALA A 186 14.59 20.09 1.46
CA ALA A 186 15.85 20.75 1.74
C ALA A 186 16.05 21.94 0.79
N ASP A 187 16.56 23.03 1.32
CA ASP A 187 17.00 24.19 0.52
C ASP A 187 18.41 23.96 -0.03
N ALA A 188 18.76 24.66 -1.09
CA ALA A 188 20.08 24.55 -1.71
C ALA A 188 21.25 24.90 -0.75
N GLY A 189 20.97 25.62 0.35
CA GLY A 189 21.93 26.01 1.37
C GLY A 189 21.93 25.14 2.63
N ASP A 190 21.08 24.10 2.70
CA ASP A 190 21.03 23.25 3.88
C ASP A 190 22.33 22.44 4.03
N ALA A 191 22.87 22.45 5.25
CA ALA A 191 24.02 21.63 5.62
C ALA A 191 23.59 20.16 5.82
N GLY A 192 23.52 19.39 4.74
CA GLY A 192 23.18 17.98 4.76
C GLY A 192 21.82 17.64 4.16
N HIS A 193 21.42 16.38 4.29
CA HIS A 193 20.14 15.86 3.81
C HIS A 193 19.18 15.60 4.97
N PRO A 194 17.87 15.83 4.80
CA PRO A 194 16.90 15.48 5.81
C PRO A 194 16.95 13.96 6.08
N PRO A 195 17.05 13.53 7.35
CA PRO A 195 17.25 12.12 7.67
C PRO A 195 16.04 11.22 7.39
N TYR A 196 14.85 11.81 7.23
CA TYR A 196 13.59 11.06 7.11
C TYR A 196 12.84 11.32 5.81
N ALA A 197 13.45 11.99 4.83
CA ALA A 197 12.86 12.23 3.52
C ALA A 197 13.94 12.42 2.44
N SER A 198 13.53 12.31 1.17
CA SER A 198 14.36 12.81 0.06
C SER A 198 14.45 14.34 0.14
N PRO A 199 15.62 14.95 -0.05
CA PRO A 199 15.79 16.40 -0.09
C PRO A 199 14.92 17.06 -1.16
N THR A 200 14.63 16.34 -2.25
CA THR A 200 13.87 16.83 -3.41
C THR A 200 12.38 16.52 -3.35
N ALA A 201 11.89 15.86 -2.30
CA ALA A 201 10.46 15.74 -2.04
C ALA A 201 9.88 17.13 -1.72
N VAL A 202 8.59 17.36 -2.04
CA VAL A 202 7.94 18.65 -1.81
C VAL A 202 7.41 18.76 -0.38
N ASP A 203 7.48 19.98 0.19
CA ASP A 203 7.00 20.29 1.54
C ASP A 203 5.56 20.77 1.53
N TYR A 204 4.62 19.95 2.04
CA TYR A 204 3.20 20.33 2.17
C TYR A 204 2.95 21.41 3.25
N GLY A 205 3.95 21.86 4.00
CA GLY A 205 3.91 23.07 4.79
C GLY A 205 3.74 24.32 3.94
N LYS A 206 4.13 24.28 2.66
CA LYS A 206 4.02 25.39 1.72
C LYS A 206 2.64 25.44 1.06
N ALA A 207 2.04 26.62 1.06
CA ALA A 207 0.72 26.83 0.45
C ALA A 207 0.73 26.61 -1.07
N SER A 208 1.82 26.97 -1.74
CA SER A 208 2.09 26.73 -3.17
C SER A 208 1.95 25.25 -3.54
N VAL A 209 2.60 24.37 -2.77
CA VAL A 209 2.54 22.91 -2.93
C VAL A 209 1.10 22.40 -2.80
N ARG A 210 0.41 22.78 -1.70
CA ARG A 210 -0.97 22.35 -1.47
C ARG A 210 -1.94 22.84 -2.55
N THR A 211 -1.72 24.06 -3.05
CA THR A 211 -2.54 24.62 -4.13
C THR A 211 -2.31 23.88 -5.44
N ALA A 212 -1.06 23.64 -5.80
CA ALA A 212 -0.71 22.90 -7.02
C ALA A 212 -1.23 21.46 -6.96
N PHE A 213 -1.08 20.78 -5.83
CA PHE A 213 -1.60 19.41 -5.65
C PHE A 213 -3.12 19.34 -5.77
N ALA A 214 -3.84 20.26 -5.12
CA ALA A 214 -5.29 20.33 -5.23
C ALA A 214 -5.77 20.66 -6.66
N ALA A 215 -5.02 21.47 -7.41
CA ALA A 215 -5.30 21.75 -8.82
C ALA A 215 -5.17 20.48 -9.67
N VAL A 216 -4.10 19.69 -9.49
CA VAL A 216 -3.93 18.40 -10.18
C VAL A 216 -5.08 17.44 -9.86
N ALA A 217 -5.48 17.32 -8.59
CA ALA A 217 -6.61 16.50 -8.17
C ALA A 217 -7.92 16.94 -8.85
N LYS A 218 -8.16 18.24 -8.93
CA LYS A 218 -9.32 18.82 -9.63
C LYS A 218 -9.29 18.49 -11.12
N GLU A 219 -8.17 18.70 -11.80
CA GLU A 219 -8.03 18.43 -13.23
C GLU A 219 -8.25 16.96 -13.57
N ILE A 220 -7.78 16.02 -12.73
CA ILE A 220 -8.09 14.59 -12.87
C ILE A 220 -9.59 14.34 -12.73
N ALA A 221 -10.21 14.90 -11.69
CA ALA A 221 -11.65 14.69 -11.44
C ALA A 221 -12.52 15.25 -12.58
N GLU A 222 -12.17 16.40 -13.14
CA GLU A 222 -12.93 17.06 -14.22
C GLU A 222 -12.63 16.47 -15.60
N GLY A 223 -11.37 16.09 -15.87
CA GLY A 223 -10.87 15.73 -17.19
C GLY A 223 -11.06 14.26 -17.57
N TYR A 224 -11.26 13.36 -16.60
CA TYR A 224 -11.27 11.91 -16.83
C TYR A 224 -12.52 11.24 -16.28
N ASP A 225 -12.98 10.19 -16.96
CA ASP A 225 -14.15 9.38 -16.55
C ASP A 225 -13.79 8.37 -15.45
N ILE A 226 -13.47 8.88 -14.26
CA ILE A 226 -13.12 8.08 -13.08
C ILE A 226 -14.35 7.83 -12.18
N ASP A 227 -14.35 6.71 -11.45
CA ASP A 227 -15.34 6.39 -10.41
C ASP A 227 -14.89 6.89 -9.03
N GLY A 228 -13.59 7.08 -8.85
CA GLY A 228 -13.02 7.61 -7.61
C GLY A 228 -11.63 8.20 -7.80
N LEU A 229 -11.21 8.96 -6.80
CA LEU A 229 -9.87 9.50 -6.64
C LEU A 229 -9.30 9.01 -5.30
N LEU A 230 -8.11 8.41 -5.31
CA LEU A 230 -7.40 7.97 -4.12
C LEU A 230 -6.18 8.87 -3.90
N ILE A 231 -6.12 9.56 -2.77
CA ILE A 231 -4.92 10.30 -2.38
C ILE A 231 -4.00 9.36 -1.61
N ASP A 232 -2.82 9.10 -2.17
CA ASP A 232 -1.89 8.10 -1.65
C ASP A 232 -0.76 8.74 -0.83
N TYR A 233 -0.85 8.61 0.50
CA TYR A 233 0.15 9.08 1.46
C TYR A 233 1.22 8.02 1.78
N MET A 234 1.16 6.83 1.16
CA MET A 234 2.05 5.72 1.52
C MET A 234 3.24 5.54 0.60
N THR A 235 3.25 6.17 -0.57
CA THR A 235 4.39 6.09 -1.49
C THR A 235 5.63 6.77 -0.89
N VAL A 236 5.48 7.98 -0.36
CA VAL A 236 6.48 8.66 0.51
C VAL A 236 5.74 9.31 1.66
N PRO A 237 5.65 8.67 2.82
CA PRO A 237 4.81 9.12 3.94
C PRO A 237 5.28 10.43 4.60
N THR A 238 6.54 10.81 4.43
CA THR A 238 7.06 12.07 4.98
C THR A 238 6.69 13.22 4.06
N ILE A 239 5.76 14.06 4.49
CA ILE A 239 5.13 15.10 3.67
C ILE A 239 5.37 16.53 4.17
N PHE A 240 5.99 16.70 5.34
CA PHE A 240 6.32 17.99 5.92
C PHE A 240 7.81 18.09 6.22
N ARG A 241 8.42 19.25 5.93
CA ARG A 241 9.82 19.54 6.25
C ARG A 241 10.10 19.35 7.75
N THR A 242 9.19 19.77 8.63
CA THR A 242 9.27 19.53 10.08
C THR A 242 9.56 18.07 10.39
N VAL A 243 8.80 17.14 9.77
CA VAL A 243 8.95 15.70 9.97
C VAL A 243 10.23 15.18 9.32
N ALA A 244 10.55 15.66 8.12
CA ALA A 244 11.75 15.29 7.38
C ALA A 244 13.05 15.55 8.18
N TRP A 245 13.06 16.57 9.01
CA TRP A 245 14.18 16.95 9.88
C TRP A 245 14.10 16.40 11.31
N GLY A 246 13.15 15.49 11.56
CA GLY A 246 13.11 14.69 12.80
C GLY A 246 12.24 15.22 13.91
N GLU A 247 11.40 16.20 13.64
CA GLU A 247 10.35 16.65 14.54
C GLU A 247 9.02 15.93 14.25
N LYS A 248 8.02 16.15 15.08
CA LYS A 248 6.66 15.65 14.86
C LYS A 248 5.80 16.76 14.30
N ALA A 249 4.89 16.41 13.41
CA ALA A 249 3.85 17.33 12.97
C ALA A 249 2.95 17.78 14.12
N GLY A 250 2.46 19.00 14.04
CA GLY A 250 1.57 19.62 15.02
C GLY A 250 0.29 20.15 14.39
N THR A 251 -0.42 21.01 15.15
CA THR A 251 -1.72 21.56 14.75
C THR A 251 -1.65 22.31 13.41
N LYS A 252 -0.55 23.01 13.14
CA LYS A 252 -0.36 23.76 11.89
C LYS A 252 -0.35 22.81 10.67
N GLU A 253 0.38 21.72 10.76
CA GLU A 253 0.48 20.71 9.70
C GLU A 253 -0.86 19.99 9.53
N TRP A 254 -1.52 19.58 10.62
CA TRP A 254 -2.84 18.93 10.58
C TRP A 254 -3.88 19.81 9.88
N GLN A 255 -3.96 21.09 10.28
CA GLN A 255 -4.91 22.05 9.68
C GLN A 255 -4.61 22.27 8.20
N ALA A 256 -3.34 22.51 7.85
CA ALA A 256 -2.93 22.76 6.48
C ALA A 256 -3.29 21.60 5.54
N LEU A 257 -3.14 20.36 6.01
CA LEU A 257 -3.46 19.18 5.20
C LEU A 257 -4.98 18.93 5.15
N THR A 258 -5.69 19.18 6.26
CA THR A 258 -7.16 19.08 6.30
C THR A 258 -7.82 20.09 5.38
N ASP A 259 -7.33 21.33 5.33
CA ASP A 259 -7.81 22.37 4.40
C ASP A 259 -7.56 21.98 2.94
N MET A 260 -6.43 21.35 2.64
CA MET A 260 -6.18 20.82 1.29
C MET A 260 -7.17 19.70 0.95
N MET A 261 -7.41 18.75 1.85
CA MET A 261 -8.37 17.67 1.65
C MET A 261 -9.80 18.20 1.47
N ALA A 262 -10.20 19.22 2.21
CA ALA A 262 -11.51 19.87 2.06
C ALA A 262 -11.68 20.50 0.67
N ARG A 263 -10.64 21.17 0.16
CA ARG A 263 -10.64 21.74 -1.21
C ARG A 263 -10.72 20.64 -2.28
N ILE A 264 -9.99 19.53 -2.10
CA ILE A 264 -10.06 18.38 -3.01
C ILE A 264 -11.47 17.78 -2.98
N ARG A 265 -12.06 17.58 -1.79
CA ARG A 265 -13.43 17.07 -1.63
C ARG A 265 -14.44 17.94 -2.38
N ALA A 266 -14.35 19.26 -2.21
CA ALA A 266 -15.24 20.20 -2.91
C ALA A 266 -15.11 20.09 -4.44
N SER A 267 -13.88 19.99 -4.95
CA SER A 267 -13.62 19.82 -6.39
C SER A 267 -14.17 18.51 -6.93
N VAL A 268 -13.97 17.41 -6.20
CA VAL A 268 -14.44 16.07 -6.57
C VAL A 268 -15.97 16.02 -6.58
N ASN A 269 -16.64 16.63 -5.60
CA ASN A 269 -18.09 16.73 -5.55
C ASN A 269 -18.63 17.56 -6.73
N ALA A 270 -18.04 18.72 -7.01
CA ALA A 270 -18.44 19.55 -8.15
C ALA A 270 -18.29 18.82 -9.50
N ALA A 271 -17.19 18.10 -9.68
CA ALA A 271 -16.96 17.29 -10.89
C ALA A 271 -17.97 16.14 -11.00
N GLY A 272 -18.32 15.47 -9.89
CA GLY A 272 -19.34 14.43 -9.82
C GLY A 272 -20.72 14.95 -10.18
N ALA A 273 -21.14 16.07 -9.57
CA ALA A 273 -22.41 16.72 -9.86
C ALA A 273 -22.54 17.12 -11.35
N LYS A 274 -21.49 17.73 -11.92
CA LYS A 274 -21.45 18.07 -13.35
C LYS A 274 -21.56 16.83 -14.26
N ARG A 275 -21.08 15.68 -13.80
CA ARG A 275 -21.09 14.40 -14.53
C ARG A 275 -22.38 13.62 -14.35
N GLY A 276 -23.23 14.00 -13.39
CA GLY A 276 -24.45 13.28 -13.03
C GLY A 276 -24.21 11.95 -12.31
N ARG A 277 -23.01 11.74 -11.72
CA ARG A 277 -22.68 10.59 -10.88
C ARG A 277 -21.58 10.93 -9.89
N PRO A 278 -21.63 10.39 -8.66
CA PRO A 278 -20.62 10.69 -7.65
C PRO A 278 -19.24 10.18 -8.06
N ILE A 279 -18.21 10.94 -7.69
CA ILE A 279 -16.83 10.48 -7.69
C ILE A 279 -16.44 10.26 -6.23
N LEU A 280 -15.99 9.05 -5.89
CA LEU A 280 -15.58 8.73 -4.53
C LEU A 280 -14.20 9.33 -4.23
N LEU A 281 -13.99 9.81 -3.01
CA LEU A 281 -12.68 10.26 -2.53
C LEU A 281 -12.17 9.32 -1.46
N ALA A 282 -11.06 8.67 -1.72
CA ALA A 282 -10.40 7.74 -0.81
C ALA A 282 -9.01 8.24 -0.41
N VAL A 283 -8.48 7.69 0.66
CA VAL A 283 -7.10 7.91 1.08
C VAL A 283 -6.40 6.59 1.35
N ARG A 284 -5.10 6.52 1.03
CA ARG A 284 -4.21 5.46 1.50
C ARG A 284 -3.25 6.05 2.53
N VAL A 285 -3.30 5.52 3.76
CA VAL A 285 -2.61 6.08 4.93
C VAL A 285 -1.89 4.98 5.72
N PRO A 286 -0.95 5.31 6.63
CA PRO A 286 -0.42 4.35 7.60
C PRO A 286 -1.53 3.69 8.43
N ASP A 287 -1.30 2.45 8.86
CA ASP A 287 -2.25 1.65 9.64
C ASP A 287 -2.22 1.96 11.15
N SER A 288 -1.70 3.12 11.53
CA SER A 288 -1.58 3.59 12.92
C SER A 288 -1.98 5.06 13.03
N LEU A 289 -3.04 5.37 13.79
CA LEU A 289 -3.46 6.77 14.03
C LEU A 289 -2.35 7.62 14.66
N PRO A 290 -1.60 7.16 15.68
CA PRO A 290 -0.50 7.95 16.22
C PRO A 290 0.58 8.22 15.16
N PHE A 291 0.85 7.27 14.26
CA PHE A 291 1.80 7.49 13.17
C PHE A 291 1.26 8.52 12.17
N CYS A 292 0.00 8.36 11.73
CA CYS A 292 -0.66 9.35 10.86
C CYS A 292 -0.53 10.76 11.43
N ARG A 293 -0.85 10.92 12.71
CA ARG A 293 -0.82 12.22 13.38
C ARG A 293 0.59 12.81 13.45
N ASN A 294 1.60 11.98 13.74
CA ASN A 294 2.99 12.42 13.81
C ASN A 294 3.57 12.85 12.44
N ILE A 295 3.03 12.36 11.34
CA ILE A 295 3.42 12.79 9.98
C ILE A 295 2.53 13.91 9.39
N GLY A 296 1.52 14.38 10.15
CA GLY A 296 0.65 15.50 9.75
C GLY A 296 -0.74 15.13 9.26
N ILE A 297 -1.14 13.86 9.33
CA ILE A 297 -2.46 13.36 8.90
C ILE A 297 -3.40 13.30 10.10
N ASP A 298 -4.39 14.19 10.17
CA ASP A 298 -5.49 14.09 11.13
C ASP A 298 -6.67 13.29 10.54
N LEU A 299 -6.47 11.96 10.47
CA LEU A 299 -7.44 11.05 9.84
C LEU A 299 -8.80 11.09 10.54
N GLN A 300 -8.82 11.29 11.87
CA GLN A 300 -10.08 11.39 12.61
C GLN A 300 -10.87 12.63 12.17
N ALA A 301 -10.22 13.79 12.06
CA ALA A 301 -10.86 15.00 11.56
C ALA A 301 -11.40 14.82 10.14
N TRP A 302 -10.70 14.08 9.26
CA TRP A 302 -11.18 13.81 7.91
C TRP A 302 -12.42 12.92 7.88
N MET A 303 -12.52 11.95 8.79
CA MET A 303 -13.72 11.11 8.93
C MET A 303 -14.89 11.90 9.48
N ASP A 304 -14.67 12.67 10.54
CA ASP A 304 -15.71 13.48 11.21
C ASP A 304 -16.30 14.55 10.29
N GLN A 305 -15.44 15.16 9.45
CA GLN A 305 -15.83 16.15 8.44
C GLN A 305 -16.33 15.51 7.13
N LYS A 306 -16.41 14.17 7.03
CA LYS A 306 -16.83 13.43 5.83
C LYS A 306 -16.03 13.79 4.58
N LEU A 307 -14.73 14.05 4.76
CA LEU A 307 -13.82 14.38 3.66
C LEU A 307 -13.45 13.15 2.82
N VAL A 308 -13.59 11.95 3.37
CA VAL A 308 -13.22 10.70 2.72
C VAL A 308 -14.38 9.72 2.71
N ASP A 309 -14.51 8.93 1.64
CA ASP A 309 -15.58 7.95 1.44
C ASP A 309 -15.17 6.55 1.90
N PHE A 310 -13.90 6.19 1.73
CA PHE A 310 -13.33 4.96 2.26
C PHE A 310 -11.84 5.11 2.54
N ILE A 311 -11.30 4.22 3.37
CA ILE A 311 -9.92 4.26 3.81
C ILE A 311 -9.21 2.98 3.39
N VAL A 312 -8.06 3.13 2.75
CA VAL A 312 -7.08 2.08 2.53
C VAL A 312 -5.95 2.30 3.52
N SER A 313 -5.51 1.29 4.24
CA SER A 313 -4.42 1.47 5.19
C SER A 313 -3.28 0.45 5.04
N GLY A 314 -2.08 0.91 5.39
CA GLY A 314 -0.87 0.11 5.31
C GLY A 314 -0.23 0.10 3.92
N GLY A 315 0.71 -0.80 3.77
CA GLY A 315 1.57 -0.93 2.60
C GLY A 315 2.96 -1.38 3.01
N PRO A 316 4.02 -0.58 2.75
CA PRO A 316 5.39 -0.96 3.12
C PRO A 316 5.63 -1.01 4.64
N MET A 317 4.67 -0.60 5.45
CA MET A 317 4.67 -0.67 6.92
C MET A 317 3.44 -1.42 7.41
N GLU A 318 3.60 -2.28 8.40
CA GLU A 318 2.54 -2.93 9.15
C GLU A 318 2.78 -2.64 10.64
N LEU A 319 2.18 -1.56 11.13
CA LEU A 319 2.36 -1.06 12.50
C LEU A 319 1.31 -1.61 13.46
N SER A 320 0.11 -1.84 12.96
CA SER A 320 -1.04 -2.24 13.79
C SER A 320 -1.74 -3.48 13.21
N PRO A 321 -2.42 -4.28 14.06
CA PRO A 321 -3.38 -5.28 13.57
C PRO A 321 -4.48 -4.62 12.74
N TYR A 322 -5.05 -5.31 11.77
CA TYR A 322 -6.12 -4.75 10.93
C TYR A 322 -7.37 -4.37 11.72
N SER A 323 -7.62 -5.03 12.86
CA SER A 323 -8.70 -4.68 13.78
C SER A 323 -8.61 -3.23 14.26
N HIS A 324 -7.40 -2.67 14.42
CA HIS A 324 -7.21 -1.29 14.86
C HIS A 324 -7.90 -0.29 13.92
N MET A 325 -7.59 -0.36 12.63
CA MET A 325 -8.21 0.54 11.64
C MET A 325 -9.69 0.19 11.39
N ALA A 326 -10.04 -1.09 11.40
CA ALA A 326 -11.41 -1.54 11.23
C ALA A 326 -12.35 -1.02 12.34
N GLU A 327 -11.91 -1.01 13.59
CA GLU A 327 -12.68 -0.47 14.72
C GLU A 327 -12.90 1.04 14.61
N ILE A 328 -11.87 1.77 14.18
CA ILE A 328 -11.91 3.23 14.03
C ILE A 328 -12.88 3.61 12.90
N THR A 329 -12.70 3.00 11.73
CA THR A 329 -13.51 3.30 10.54
C THR A 329 -14.96 2.85 10.70
N LYS A 330 -15.20 1.74 11.42
CA LYS A 330 -16.55 1.26 11.75
C LYS A 330 -17.34 2.29 12.58
N LYS A 331 -16.72 2.96 13.54
CA LYS A 331 -17.35 4.01 14.35
C LYS A 331 -17.83 5.17 13.49
N SER A 332 -17.12 5.48 12.41
CA SER A 332 -17.45 6.55 11.48
C SER A 332 -18.32 6.06 10.30
N GLY A 333 -18.67 4.77 10.22
CA GLY A 333 -19.44 4.19 9.13
C GLY A 333 -18.70 4.16 7.78
N ILE A 334 -17.37 4.21 7.80
CA ILE A 334 -16.52 4.29 6.60
C ILE A 334 -15.95 2.91 6.28
N PRO A 335 -16.06 2.41 5.02
CA PRO A 335 -15.43 1.16 4.62
C PRO A 335 -13.90 1.20 4.75
N PHE A 336 -13.33 0.09 5.22
CA PHE A 336 -11.89 -0.10 5.43
C PHE A 336 -11.35 -1.21 4.54
N TYR A 337 -10.18 -0.97 3.95
CA TYR A 337 -9.45 -1.90 3.09
C TYR A 337 -7.98 -1.96 3.52
N PRO A 338 -7.48 -3.07 4.07
CA PRO A 338 -6.04 -3.22 4.27
C PRO A 338 -5.31 -3.31 2.93
N CYS A 339 -4.13 -2.69 2.86
CA CYS A 339 -3.27 -2.72 1.70
C CYS A 339 -2.18 -3.78 1.85
N PHE A 340 -2.13 -4.70 0.93
CA PHE A 340 -1.10 -5.72 0.83
C PHE A 340 -0.02 -5.24 -0.14
N ASP A 341 1.15 -4.99 0.40
CA ASP A 341 2.30 -4.50 -0.35
C ASP A 341 3.45 -5.50 -0.19
N GLU A 342 4.10 -5.83 -1.28
CA GLU A 342 5.27 -6.70 -1.24
C GLU A 342 6.46 -6.00 -0.58
N SER A 343 6.60 -4.70 -0.74
CA SER A 343 7.75 -3.94 -0.26
C SER A 343 7.87 -3.94 1.27
N GLY A 344 6.76 -4.05 2.01
CA GLY A 344 6.76 -4.21 3.47
C GLY A 344 7.30 -5.55 3.97
N ILE A 345 7.50 -6.50 3.07
CA ILE A 345 7.99 -7.84 3.33
C ILE A 345 9.49 -7.97 2.96
N TRP A 346 10.12 -6.89 2.56
CA TRP A 346 11.50 -6.86 2.04
C TRP A 346 12.56 -7.30 3.04
N VAL A 347 13.44 -8.14 2.55
CA VAL A 347 14.59 -8.67 3.26
C VAL A 347 15.87 -8.19 2.58
N GLY A 348 16.57 -7.24 3.19
CA GLY A 348 17.92 -6.87 2.79
C GLY A 348 18.04 -5.57 2.01
N ASN A 349 19.26 -5.05 2.00
CA ASN A 349 19.66 -3.79 1.33
C ASN A 349 19.76 -3.92 -0.18
N ASP A 350 19.35 -5.04 -0.76
CA ASP A 350 19.47 -5.23 -2.19
C ASP A 350 18.15 -4.90 -2.88
N SER A 351 18.27 -3.94 -3.75
CA SER A 351 17.33 -3.53 -4.79
C SER A 351 16.89 -4.68 -5.73
N GLY A 352 17.16 -5.93 -5.38
CA GLY A 352 16.77 -7.11 -6.11
C GLY A 352 15.45 -7.67 -5.62
N TYR A 353 14.39 -7.52 -6.42
CA TYR A 353 13.17 -8.32 -6.35
C TYR A 353 13.42 -9.83 -6.54
N GLN A 354 14.65 -10.26 -6.42
CA GLN A 354 15.15 -11.59 -6.70
C GLN A 354 15.99 -12.08 -5.53
N ASN A 355 15.39 -12.24 -4.35
CA ASN A 355 16.06 -13.09 -3.39
C ASN A 355 15.60 -14.53 -3.57
N ASP A 356 16.20 -15.21 -4.56
CA ASP A 356 16.26 -16.66 -4.62
C ASP A 356 16.88 -17.26 -3.35
N ASP A 357 17.53 -16.42 -2.52
CA ASP A 357 18.14 -16.75 -1.24
C ASP A 357 17.16 -16.80 -0.06
N GLU A 358 15.88 -16.46 -0.21
CA GLU A 358 14.88 -16.75 0.81
C GLU A 358 14.78 -18.26 0.98
N ARG A 359 15.15 -18.73 2.16
CA ARG A 359 15.08 -20.15 2.50
C ARG A 359 13.68 -20.67 2.20
N PRO A 360 13.55 -21.78 1.45
CA PRO A 360 12.24 -22.28 0.97
C PRO A 360 11.21 -22.48 2.08
N THR A 361 11.65 -22.63 3.34
CA THR A 361 10.82 -22.85 4.51
C THR A 361 10.13 -21.61 5.06
N LEU A 362 10.63 -20.41 4.73
CA LEU A 362 10.11 -19.14 5.26
C LEU A 362 9.90 -18.06 4.19
N ARG A 363 9.48 -18.45 3.01
CA ARG A 363 9.12 -17.50 1.96
C ARG A 363 7.96 -16.63 2.45
N ARG A 364 8.24 -15.36 2.68
CA ARG A 364 7.26 -14.36 3.12
C ARG A 364 6.25 -14.00 2.04
N HIS A 365 6.64 -14.14 0.77
CA HIS A 365 5.78 -14.01 -0.39
C HIS A 365 5.02 -15.31 -0.73
N ALA A 366 5.05 -16.31 0.16
CA ALA A 366 4.31 -17.54 -0.09
C ALA A 366 2.80 -17.26 -0.14
N PRO A 367 2.05 -17.94 -1.00
CA PRO A 367 0.60 -17.89 -1.02
C PRO A 367 -0.06 -18.03 0.36
N GLU A 368 0.51 -18.86 1.19
CA GLU A 368 0.04 -19.12 2.55
C GLU A 368 0.11 -17.90 3.45
N THR A 369 1.12 -17.03 3.26
CA THR A 369 1.26 -15.77 4.01
C THR A 369 0.16 -14.77 3.64
N PHE A 370 -0.14 -14.65 2.35
CA PHE A 370 -1.24 -13.77 1.90
C PHE A 370 -2.60 -14.29 2.35
N ARG A 371 -2.82 -15.61 2.36
CA ARG A 371 -4.06 -16.21 2.89
C ARG A 371 -4.22 -15.94 4.38
N ALA A 372 -3.14 -15.97 5.16
CA ALA A 372 -3.16 -15.60 6.57
C ALA A 372 -3.55 -14.13 6.77
N ARG A 373 -3.02 -13.21 5.94
CA ARG A 373 -3.40 -11.78 5.97
C ARG A 373 -4.86 -11.57 5.53
N LEU A 374 -5.32 -12.29 4.51
CA LEU A 374 -6.73 -12.26 4.09
C LEU A 374 -7.66 -12.75 5.21
N GLN A 375 -7.26 -13.81 5.93
CA GLN A 375 -8.02 -14.30 7.08
C GLN A 375 -8.09 -13.26 8.21
N GLU A 376 -6.98 -12.58 8.52
CA GLU A 376 -6.96 -11.49 9.49
C GLU A 376 -7.87 -10.34 9.04
N ALA A 377 -7.82 -9.94 7.77
CA ALA A 377 -8.67 -8.91 7.20
C ALA A 377 -10.16 -9.26 7.30
N ALA A 378 -10.53 -10.52 7.00
CA ALA A 378 -11.90 -11.02 7.12
C ALA A 378 -12.40 -10.93 8.56
N VAL A 379 -11.59 -11.40 9.52
CA VAL A 379 -11.93 -11.37 10.96
C VAL A 379 -12.03 -9.94 11.48
N ALA A 380 -11.18 -9.03 11.00
CA ALA A 380 -11.25 -7.62 11.34
C ALA A 380 -12.50 -6.91 10.78
N GLY A 381 -13.21 -7.52 9.84
CA GLY A 381 -14.38 -6.93 9.20
C GLY A 381 -14.03 -5.92 8.10
N ALA A 382 -12.88 -6.10 7.44
CA ALA A 382 -12.52 -5.34 6.25
C ALA A 382 -13.55 -5.54 5.13
N ALA A 383 -13.85 -4.48 4.38
CA ALA A 383 -14.79 -4.51 3.27
C ALA A 383 -14.24 -5.26 2.03
N GLY A 384 -12.92 -5.35 1.93
CA GLY A 384 -12.15 -6.03 0.91
C GLY A 384 -10.67 -5.79 1.16
N VAL A 385 -9.83 -5.98 0.16
CA VAL A 385 -8.37 -5.75 0.24
C VAL A 385 -7.86 -5.02 -0.98
N MET A 386 -6.77 -4.27 -0.82
CA MET A 386 -6.05 -3.67 -1.93
C MET A 386 -4.67 -4.31 -2.06
N TYR A 387 -4.36 -4.79 -3.25
CA TYR A 387 -3.01 -5.28 -3.60
C TYR A 387 -2.24 -4.15 -4.28
N HIS A 388 -1.17 -3.71 -3.66
CA HIS A 388 -0.32 -2.64 -4.19
C HIS A 388 0.77 -3.21 -5.08
N ASN A 389 0.82 -2.71 -6.30
CA ASN A 389 1.83 -3.02 -7.31
C ASN A 389 2.20 -4.52 -7.44
N PRO A 390 1.21 -5.42 -7.56
CA PRO A 390 1.43 -6.86 -7.55
C PRO A 390 2.04 -7.38 -8.86
N TYR A 391 2.84 -6.56 -9.56
CA TYR A 391 3.54 -6.92 -10.80
C TYR A 391 4.42 -8.17 -10.61
N HIS A 392 5.12 -8.24 -9.47
CA HIS A 392 5.96 -9.38 -9.14
C HIS A 392 5.15 -10.62 -8.82
N TRP A 393 3.96 -10.47 -8.26
CA TRP A 393 3.07 -11.60 -7.97
C TRP A 393 2.67 -12.36 -9.23
N ILE A 394 2.40 -11.63 -10.32
CA ILE A 394 2.11 -12.25 -11.62
C ILE A 394 3.31 -13.06 -12.08
N ARG A 395 4.53 -12.50 -11.96
CA ARG A 395 5.77 -13.16 -12.35
C ARG A 395 6.08 -14.42 -11.53
N TYR A 396 5.75 -14.42 -10.22
CA TYR A 396 6.02 -15.55 -9.32
C TYR A 396 4.82 -16.48 -9.13
N GLY A 397 3.76 -16.31 -9.89
CA GLY A 397 2.55 -17.14 -9.77
C GLY A 397 1.72 -16.86 -8.52
N LEU A 398 2.01 -15.80 -7.77
CA LEU A 398 1.29 -15.43 -6.56
C LEU A 398 -0.11 -14.87 -6.85
N HIS A 399 -0.37 -14.50 -8.09
CA HIS A 399 -1.70 -14.11 -8.59
C HIS A 399 -2.77 -15.19 -8.36
N CYS A 400 -2.37 -16.45 -8.18
CA CYS A 400 -3.28 -17.55 -7.84
C CYS A 400 -3.90 -17.45 -6.44
N VAL A 401 -3.45 -16.49 -5.63
CA VAL A 401 -3.84 -16.35 -4.22
C VAL A 401 -4.75 -15.16 -3.99
N CYS A 402 -4.83 -14.27 -4.97
CA CYS A 402 -5.60 -13.04 -4.89
C CYS A 402 -7.11 -13.33 -4.96
N GLY A 403 -7.66 -13.84 -3.86
CA GLY A 403 -9.09 -13.91 -3.59
C GLY A 403 -9.52 -12.81 -2.64
N GLY A 404 -10.81 -12.66 -2.46
CA GLY A 404 -11.36 -11.85 -1.38
C GLY A 404 -11.20 -12.55 -0.02
N PRO A 405 -11.43 -11.82 1.08
CA PRO A 405 -11.30 -12.39 2.43
C PRO A 405 -12.15 -13.64 2.71
N LYS A 406 -13.20 -13.89 1.92
CA LYS A 406 -14.15 -14.97 2.13
C LYS A 406 -13.67 -16.35 1.67
N ASP A 407 -12.61 -16.42 0.87
CA ASP A 407 -12.25 -17.64 0.13
C ASP A 407 -11.14 -18.46 0.81
N VAL A 408 -10.70 -18.08 2.01
CA VAL A 408 -9.49 -18.65 2.61
C VAL A 408 -9.72 -19.51 3.86
N ALA A 409 -10.96 -19.78 4.25
CA ALA A 409 -11.30 -20.44 5.52
C ALA A 409 -10.56 -21.78 5.72
N THR A 410 -10.52 -22.64 4.70
CA THR A 410 -9.88 -23.95 4.72
C THR A 410 -8.63 -24.06 3.85
N ALA A 411 -8.09 -22.93 3.42
CA ALA A 411 -6.81 -22.90 2.69
C ALA A 411 -5.63 -22.97 3.66
N ASN A 412 -4.50 -23.53 3.21
CA ASN A 412 -3.27 -23.52 4.00
C ASN A 412 -2.79 -22.09 4.22
N LYS A 413 -2.41 -21.76 5.46
CA LYS A 413 -2.01 -20.42 5.88
C LYS A 413 -0.71 -20.43 6.65
N ARG A 414 0.07 -19.35 6.53
CA ARG A 414 1.27 -19.11 7.31
C ARG A 414 1.15 -17.80 8.05
N TYR A 415 1.02 -17.86 9.35
CA TYR A 415 1.10 -16.73 10.25
C TYR A 415 2.54 -16.53 10.70
N HIS A 416 3.06 -15.32 10.62
CA HIS A 416 4.48 -15.10 10.93
C HIS A 416 4.72 -13.79 11.70
N VAL A 417 5.82 -13.77 12.41
CA VAL A 417 6.42 -12.60 13.03
C VAL A 417 7.87 -12.50 12.56
N CYS A 418 8.26 -11.37 12.02
CA CYS A 418 9.61 -11.17 11.54
C CYS A 418 10.19 -9.82 11.97
N TYR A 419 11.51 -9.76 12.15
CA TYR A 419 12.19 -8.56 12.63
C TYR A 419 12.22 -7.39 11.63
N ARG A 420 11.81 -7.61 10.39
CA ARG A 420 11.93 -6.64 9.28
C ARG A 420 10.68 -5.85 8.96
N ASN A 421 9.55 -6.16 9.57
CA ASN A 421 8.27 -5.55 9.21
C ASN A 421 8.19 -4.03 9.46
N ASN A 422 9.11 -3.41 10.21
CA ASN A 422 9.01 -2.00 10.61
C ASN A 422 10.21 -1.13 10.24
N GLY A 423 11.20 -1.64 9.51
CA GLY A 423 12.38 -0.85 9.12
C GLY A 423 12.00 0.46 8.41
N THR A 424 10.97 0.40 7.57
CA THR A 424 10.47 1.56 6.82
C THR A 424 9.89 2.65 7.74
N ALA A 425 9.22 2.29 8.84
CA ALA A 425 8.64 3.27 9.76
C ALA A 425 9.69 4.18 10.42
N GLY A 426 10.84 3.60 10.80
CA GLY A 426 11.96 4.37 11.35
C GLY A 426 12.72 5.19 10.31
N ALA A 427 12.61 4.82 9.02
CA ALA A 427 13.24 5.58 7.93
C ALA A 427 12.45 6.83 7.50
N VAL A 428 11.15 6.89 7.82
CA VAL A 428 10.28 8.00 7.41
C VAL A 428 9.77 8.88 8.56
N LEU A 429 9.95 8.42 9.79
CA LEU A 429 9.60 9.17 11.01
C LEU A 429 10.56 8.79 12.12
N LYS A 430 11.14 9.79 12.78
CA LYS A 430 11.97 9.57 13.98
C LYS A 430 11.21 8.76 15.01
N ASP A 431 11.79 7.64 15.44
CA ASP A 431 11.15 6.70 16.38
C ASP A 431 9.83 6.07 15.89
N GLY A 432 9.55 6.13 14.58
CA GLY A 432 8.31 5.64 14.00
C GLY A 432 8.01 4.17 14.29
N GLN A 433 9.06 3.34 14.38
CA GLN A 433 8.93 1.92 14.75
C GLN A 433 8.40 1.70 16.19
N LYS A 434 8.58 2.68 17.08
CA LYS A 434 8.04 2.61 18.46
C LYS A 434 6.53 2.77 18.51
N LEU A 435 5.91 3.22 17.42
CA LEU A 435 4.46 3.38 17.30
C LEU A 435 3.76 2.09 16.84
N ALA A 436 4.51 1.03 16.62
CA ALA A 436 3.95 -0.27 16.30
C ALA A 436 3.25 -0.88 17.51
N THR A 437 2.02 -1.35 17.29
CA THR A 437 1.23 -2.12 18.26
C THR A 437 1.13 -3.58 17.87
N ARG A 438 1.47 -3.94 16.63
CA ARG A 438 1.61 -5.33 16.18
C ARG A 438 2.83 -5.94 16.86
N GLU A 439 2.64 -7.07 17.52
CA GLU A 439 3.74 -7.79 18.17
C GLU A 439 4.75 -8.29 17.12
N GLN A 440 5.99 -7.92 17.27
CA GLN A 440 7.05 -8.16 16.29
C GLN A 440 8.38 -8.50 16.93
N LEU A 441 9.23 -9.18 16.19
CA LEU A 441 10.66 -9.25 16.48
C LEU A 441 11.29 -7.85 16.28
N LEU A 442 12.34 -7.55 17.02
CA LEU A 442 13.00 -6.24 16.98
C LEU A 442 13.29 -5.77 15.55
N SER A 443 12.98 -4.51 15.28
CA SER A 443 13.21 -3.90 13.98
C SER A 443 14.71 -3.82 13.65
N GLY A 444 15.10 -4.24 12.45
CA GLY A 444 16.40 -3.99 11.87
C GLY A 444 17.50 -5.00 12.19
N ALA A 445 17.30 -5.94 13.13
CA ALA A 445 18.29 -6.97 13.45
C ALA A 445 17.65 -8.26 13.98
N PRO A 446 18.23 -9.43 13.72
CA PRO A 446 17.82 -10.68 14.35
C PRO A 446 17.93 -10.58 15.88
N TYR A 447 16.95 -11.16 16.58
CA TYR A 447 16.95 -11.18 18.04
C TYR A 447 18.07 -12.10 18.60
N ASP A 448 18.89 -11.56 19.50
CA ASP A 448 19.95 -12.33 20.15
C ASP A 448 19.37 -13.15 21.30
N LEU A 449 19.49 -14.47 21.21
CA LEU A 449 19.00 -15.41 22.22
C LEU A 449 19.97 -15.57 23.42
N LYS A 450 20.78 -14.57 23.70
CA LYS A 450 21.72 -14.55 24.81
C LYS A 450 21.00 -14.38 26.15
N GLY A 451 21.08 -15.39 27.00
CA GLY A 451 20.59 -15.31 28.40
C GLY A 451 19.14 -15.71 28.56
N ALA A 452 18.18 -14.81 28.49
CA ALA A 452 16.77 -15.11 28.75
C ALA A 452 16.06 -15.72 27.54
N PRO A 453 15.01 -16.55 27.74
CA PRO A 453 14.15 -17.01 26.66
C PRO A 453 13.47 -15.84 25.94
N ALA A 454 13.45 -15.89 24.61
CA ALA A 454 12.70 -14.94 23.80
C ALA A 454 11.23 -15.35 23.73
N LYS A 455 10.32 -14.41 23.97
CA LYS A 455 8.86 -14.63 23.97
C LYS A 455 8.22 -13.77 22.88
N PHE A 456 7.43 -14.40 22.01
CA PHE A 456 6.74 -13.73 20.91
C PHE A 456 5.31 -14.22 20.79
N GLY A 457 4.40 -13.36 20.31
CA GLY A 457 3.05 -13.71 19.94
C GLY A 457 2.92 -13.90 18.44
N VAL A 458 2.45 -15.07 18.02
CA VAL A 458 2.01 -15.32 16.65
C VAL A 458 0.49 -15.41 16.65
N TYR A 459 -0.17 -14.50 15.92
CA TYR A 459 -1.62 -14.46 15.91
C TYR A 459 -2.17 -15.35 14.80
N VAL A 460 -3.06 -16.26 15.18
CA VAL A 460 -3.74 -17.20 14.27
C VAL A 460 -5.23 -16.90 14.27
N TRP A 461 -5.78 -16.65 13.09
CA TRP A 461 -7.16 -16.19 12.91
C TRP A 461 -8.08 -17.24 12.31
N ASP A 462 -7.67 -18.53 12.30
CA ASP A 462 -8.49 -19.65 11.87
C ASP A 462 -9.55 -19.99 12.91
N ASP A 463 -10.79 -20.18 12.48
CA ASP A 463 -11.85 -20.74 13.33
C ASP A 463 -11.64 -22.25 13.50
N LEU A 464 -10.82 -22.58 14.49
CA LEU A 464 -10.41 -23.96 14.79
C LEU A 464 -11.57 -24.86 15.29
N LYS A 465 -12.69 -24.26 15.72
CA LYS A 465 -13.89 -24.98 16.11
C LYS A 465 -14.69 -25.43 14.89
N LYS A 466 -14.74 -24.57 13.88
CA LYS A 466 -15.47 -24.82 12.64
C LYS A 466 -14.66 -25.63 11.64
N HIS A 467 -13.35 -25.39 11.58
CA HIS A 467 -12.45 -26.03 10.64
C HIS A 467 -11.21 -26.56 11.37
N THR A 468 -11.13 -27.88 11.55
CA THR A 468 -9.96 -28.50 12.19
C THR A 468 -8.84 -28.67 11.16
N PRO A 469 -7.67 -28.06 11.38
CA PRO A 469 -6.53 -28.27 10.49
C PRO A 469 -6.02 -29.73 10.65
N ARG A 470 -5.49 -30.25 9.56
CA ARG A 470 -4.85 -31.59 9.53
C ARG A 470 -3.54 -31.60 10.31
N ARG A 471 -2.79 -30.46 10.23
CA ARG A 471 -1.45 -30.37 10.80
C ARG A 471 -1.10 -28.92 11.11
N VAL A 472 -0.29 -28.72 12.15
CA VAL A 472 0.29 -27.42 12.49
C VAL A 472 1.79 -27.56 12.61
N ILE A 473 2.53 -26.68 11.91
CA ILE A 473 4.00 -26.66 11.93
C ILE A 473 4.46 -25.29 12.43
N VAL A 474 5.37 -25.30 13.40
CA VAL A 474 6.07 -24.10 13.84
C VAL A 474 7.45 -24.08 13.18
N THR A 475 7.78 -22.99 12.53
CA THR A 475 9.08 -22.81 11.89
C THR A 475 9.81 -21.65 12.54
N THR A 476 11.07 -21.88 12.95
CA THR A 476 11.98 -20.82 13.41
C THR A 476 13.13 -20.68 12.42
N GLU A 477 13.41 -19.46 11.99
CA GLU A 477 14.62 -19.12 11.28
C GLU A 477 15.64 -18.58 12.29
N ALA A 478 16.68 -19.35 12.53
CA ALA A 478 17.69 -18.98 13.50
C ALA A 478 19.09 -19.37 13.02
N SER A 479 20.05 -18.47 13.21
CA SER A 479 21.48 -18.78 13.10
C SER A 479 21.92 -19.38 14.43
N VAL A 480 22.16 -20.68 14.46
CA VAL A 480 22.53 -21.42 15.68
C VAL A 480 23.98 -21.91 15.55
N PRO A 481 24.94 -21.29 16.24
CA PRO A 481 26.33 -21.72 16.21
C PRO A 481 26.53 -23.13 16.82
N SER A 482 27.56 -23.82 16.39
CA SER A 482 27.97 -25.12 16.95
C SER A 482 28.13 -25.04 18.48
N GLY A 483 27.65 -26.07 19.19
CA GLY A 483 27.62 -26.11 20.65
C GLY A 483 26.44 -25.45 21.31
N ILE A 484 25.56 -24.80 20.53
CA ILE A 484 24.31 -24.23 21.01
C ILE A 484 23.13 -25.08 20.49
N GLN A 485 22.14 -25.29 21.34
CA GLN A 485 20.89 -25.92 21.01
C GLN A 485 19.75 -24.93 21.26
N THR A 486 18.69 -25.03 20.47
CA THR A 486 17.45 -24.26 20.65
C THR A 486 16.29 -25.17 20.98
N THR A 487 15.47 -24.73 21.91
CA THR A 487 14.18 -25.38 22.25
C THR A 487 13.05 -24.39 22.01
N VAL A 488 11.92 -24.91 21.58
CA VAL A 488 10.71 -24.12 21.30
C VAL A 488 9.55 -24.67 22.10
N THR A 489 8.80 -23.76 22.71
CA THR A 489 7.49 -24.10 23.30
C THR A 489 6.43 -23.20 22.71
N VAL A 490 5.20 -23.70 22.58
CA VAL A 490 4.04 -22.94 22.13
C VAL A 490 2.93 -23.11 23.16
N ASN A 491 2.42 -21.99 23.67
CA ASN A 491 1.38 -21.97 24.70
C ASN A 491 1.72 -22.84 25.93
N GLY A 492 3.01 -22.84 26.31
CA GLY A 492 3.55 -23.62 27.43
C GLY A 492 3.81 -25.11 27.12
N ARG A 493 3.52 -25.59 25.90
CA ARG A 493 3.78 -26.97 25.47
C ARG A 493 5.06 -27.06 24.67
N ALA A 494 5.91 -28.04 24.98
CA ALA A 494 7.08 -28.35 24.16
C ALA A 494 6.65 -28.89 22.79
N VAL A 495 7.35 -28.47 21.73
CA VAL A 495 7.10 -28.94 20.37
C VAL A 495 8.19 -29.89 19.91
N LYS A 496 7.81 -30.91 19.12
CA LYS A 496 8.74 -31.92 18.61
C LYS A 496 9.45 -31.41 17.37
N LEU A 497 10.77 -31.36 17.39
CA LEU A 497 11.57 -31.09 16.22
C LEU A 497 11.40 -32.20 15.18
N ILE A 498 10.97 -31.84 13.97
CA ILE A 498 10.73 -32.78 12.86
C ILE A 498 11.73 -32.63 11.72
N ARG A 499 12.30 -31.42 11.54
CA ARG A 499 13.23 -31.17 10.45
C ARG A 499 14.18 -30.03 10.77
N LYS A 500 15.47 -30.17 10.35
CA LYS A 500 16.44 -29.09 10.29
C LYS A 500 16.84 -28.87 8.84
N ILE A 501 16.73 -27.63 8.38
CA ILE A 501 17.19 -27.18 7.07
C ILE A 501 18.15 -26.03 7.36
N ALA A 502 19.15 -25.81 6.51
CA ALA A 502 20.17 -24.76 6.74
C ALA A 502 19.53 -23.46 7.26
N GLY A 503 19.78 -23.14 8.56
CA GLY A 503 19.29 -21.97 9.28
C GLY A 503 17.79 -21.94 9.61
N SER A 504 17.04 -23.02 9.40
CA SER A 504 15.64 -23.16 9.81
C SER A 504 15.39 -24.46 10.54
N GLN A 505 14.48 -24.42 11.50
CA GLN A 505 14.05 -25.58 12.27
C GLN A 505 12.53 -25.65 12.24
N GLN A 506 11.99 -26.81 11.93
CA GLN A 506 10.56 -27.08 11.89
C GLN A 506 10.15 -28.01 13.02
N TYR A 507 9.07 -27.67 13.67
CA TYR A 507 8.52 -28.39 14.81
C TYR A 507 7.05 -28.71 14.57
N GLU A 508 6.61 -29.87 15.03
CA GLU A 508 5.21 -30.25 15.00
C GLU A 508 4.51 -29.79 16.28
N LEU A 509 3.42 -29.04 16.11
CA LEU A 509 2.56 -28.61 17.20
C LEU A 509 1.26 -29.44 17.17
N PRO A 510 0.85 -30.11 18.26
CA PRO A 510 -0.47 -30.72 18.32
C PRO A 510 -1.56 -29.68 18.03
N VAL A 511 -2.51 -30.00 17.17
CA VAL A 511 -3.61 -29.10 16.78
C VAL A 511 -4.35 -28.57 18.01
N SER A 512 -4.54 -29.43 19.04
CA SER A 512 -5.16 -29.04 20.30
C SER A 512 -4.41 -28.00 21.13
N ALA A 513 -3.15 -27.73 20.80
CA ALA A 513 -2.34 -26.72 21.48
C ALA A 513 -2.39 -25.35 20.77
N LEU A 514 -2.91 -25.32 19.53
CA LEU A 514 -3.12 -24.07 18.78
C LEU A 514 -4.34 -23.34 19.33
N LYS A 515 -4.24 -22.02 19.43
CA LYS A 515 -5.33 -21.15 19.89
C LYS A 515 -5.75 -20.19 18.79
N TYR A 516 -7.02 -19.87 18.75
CA TYR A 516 -7.48 -18.67 18.03
C TYR A 516 -6.90 -17.42 18.71
N GLY A 517 -6.42 -16.47 17.92
CA GLY A 517 -5.76 -15.26 18.42
C GLY A 517 -4.28 -15.50 18.75
N ARG A 518 -3.80 -14.92 19.83
CA ARG A 518 -2.39 -14.92 20.21
C ARG A 518 -1.90 -16.30 20.68
N ASN A 519 -0.89 -16.81 19.99
CA ASN A 519 -0.13 -18.00 20.40
C ASN A 519 1.25 -17.56 20.90
N GLU A 520 1.55 -17.81 22.17
CA GLU A 520 2.85 -17.51 22.74
C GLU A 520 3.89 -18.53 22.27
N VAL A 521 4.90 -18.07 21.56
CA VAL A 521 6.05 -18.88 21.15
C VAL A 521 7.26 -18.45 21.94
N ILE A 522 7.87 -19.39 22.67
CA ILE A 522 9.09 -19.15 23.44
C ILE A 522 10.22 -19.92 22.80
N VAL A 523 11.30 -19.21 22.48
CA VAL A 523 12.54 -19.78 21.96
C VAL A 523 13.65 -19.59 22.98
N LYS A 524 14.29 -20.67 23.40
CA LYS A 524 15.40 -20.67 24.35
C LYS A 524 16.64 -21.27 23.69
N ALA A 525 17.78 -20.63 23.86
CA ALA A 525 19.08 -21.19 23.49
C ALA A 525 19.82 -21.69 24.74
N THR A 526 20.45 -22.85 24.62
CA THR A 526 21.26 -23.47 25.67
C THR A 526 22.59 -23.95 25.09
N GLY A 527 23.60 -24.12 25.96
CA GLY A 527 24.95 -24.52 25.54
C GLY A 527 25.88 -23.32 25.34
N LYS A 528 27.10 -23.61 24.95
CA LYS A 528 28.13 -22.59 24.72
C LYS A 528 28.84 -22.84 23.39
N ASN A 529 29.06 -21.79 22.64
CA ASN A 529 29.95 -21.82 21.47
C ASN A 529 31.38 -21.50 21.89
N ARG A 530 32.37 -22.27 21.41
CA ARG A 530 33.79 -22.09 21.74
C ARG A 530 34.34 -20.69 21.39
N ARG A 531 33.71 -19.98 20.42
CA ARG A 531 34.09 -18.64 19.97
C ARG A 531 33.22 -17.54 20.57
N GLY A 532 32.40 -17.83 21.60
CA GLY A 532 31.51 -16.86 22.24
C GLY A 532 30.32 -16.38 21.38
N ARG A 533 30.09 -17.02 20.22
CA ARG A 533 28.94 -16.66 19.36
C ARG A 533 27.63 -17.08 20.00
N THR A 534 26.58 -16.27 19.81
CA THR A 534 25.22 -16.52 20.30
C THR A 534 24.27 -16.95 19.17
N ALA A 535 23.18 -17.61 19.52
CA ALA A 535 22.14 -17.89 18.55
C ALA A 535 21.31 -16.62 18.29
N LYS A 536 20.98 -16.39 17.02
CA LYS A 536 20.20 -15.22 16.58
C LYS A 536 18.94 -15.69 15.86
N LEU A 537 17.78 -15.23 16.35
CA LEU A 537 16.46 -15.55 15.80
C LEU A 537 16.02 -14.45 14.85
N GLY A 538 15.68 -14.81 13.61
CA GLY A 538 15.23 -13.89 12.58
C GLY A 538 13.70 -13.89 12.42
N ASN A 539 13.10 -15.07 12.31
CA ASN A 539 11.67 -15.21 12.04
C ASN A 539 11.06 -16.39 12.79
N ILE A 540 9.75 -16.29 13.03
CA ILE A 540 8.89 -17.37 13.54
C ILE A 540 7.66 -17.45 12.67
N ALA A 541 7.25 -18.66 12.28
CA ALA A 541 6.01 -18.87 11.57
C ALA A 541 5.21 -20.03 12.18
N ILE A 542 3.89 -19.96 12.10
CA ILE A 542 2.94 -21.04 12.36
C ILE A 542 2.21 -21.33 11.06
N ASP A 543 2.45 -22.50 10.49
CA ASP A 543 1.74 -23.02 9.32
C ASP A 543 0.53 -23.83 9.77
N VAL A 544 -0.66 -23.38 9.36
CA VAL A 544 -1.94 -24.08 9.58
C VAL A 544 -2.29 -24.79 8.28
N ILE A 545 -2.26 -26.11 8.28
CA ILE A 545 -2.32 -26.95 7.09
C ILE A 545 -3.63 -27.74 7.10
N TYR A 546 -4.48 -27.52 6.09
CA TYR A 546 -5.74 -28.23 5.86
C TYR A 546 -5.62 -29.29 4.78
N THR A 547 -4.85 -29.00 3.72
CA THR A 547 -4.64 -29.90 2.59
C THR A 547 -3.14 -30.16 2.39
N GLU A 548 -2.76 -31.36 1.98
CA GLU A 548 -1.39 -31.60 1.54
C GLU A 548 -1.11 -30.79 0.27
N ALA A 549 0.08 -30.18 0.20
CA ALA A 549 0.53 -29.60 -1.04
C ALA A 549 0.50 -30.72 -2.10
N GLN A 550 -0.24 -30.51 -3.19
CA GLN A 550 -0.12 -31.39 -4.34
C GLN A 550 1.38 -31.42 -4.70
N LYS A 551 1.98 -32.60 -4.67
CA LYS A 551 3.30 -32.79 -5.27
C LYS A 551 3.16 -32.25 -6.69
N LYS A 552 3.87 -31.17 -7.01
CA LYS A 552 4.05 -30.82 -8.42
C LYS A 552 4.73 -32.04 -9.03
N GLU A 553 3.96 -32.85 -9.72
CA GLU A 553 4.49 -33.83 -10.64
C GLU A 553 5.36 -33.06 -11.63
N GLY A 554 6.52 -33.61 -11.81
CA GLY A 554 7.64 -32.94 -12.41
C GLY A 554 7.43 -32.45 -13.83
N GLY A 555 8.25 -31.49 -14.17
CA GLY A 555 8.84 -31.42 -15.48
C GLY A 555 8.04 -30.61 -16.48
N ALA A 556 8.46 -29.43 -16.69
CA ALA A 556 8.64 -29.00 -18.07
C ALA A 556 10.07 -28.42 -18.17
N LYS A 557 10.85 -29.10 -19.01
CA LYS A 557 12.17 -28.73 -19.47
C LYS A 557 12.17 -27.32 -20.08
#